data_e382d5916701d043b467e1fee780eb1a
#
_entry.id   e382d5916701d043b467e1fee780eb1a
#
_cell.length_a   1.000
_cell.length_b   1.000
_cell.length_c   1.000
_cell.angle_alpha   90.00
_cell.angle_beta   90.00
_cell.angle_gamma   90.00
#
_symmetry.space_group_name_H-M   'P 1'
#
loop_
_entity.id
_entity.type
_entity.pdbx_description
1 polymer ?
#
loop_
_entity_poly.entity_id
_entity_poly.type
_entity_poly.pdbx_seq_one_letter_code
_entity_poly.pdbx_strand_id
1 'polypeptide(L)'
;MTLFRRSGGLALLALLCAAPPAAGQEDPPLPTLPRSAEIQLKLQRDGALSVTEAISVPRAGTMVREVPLRMSAQGNRDRFLGVRDVSIEGQGTAELTGERFTVRLHDGTSVLRYTVDGAVAELDGGGLAVSWPLASGWDTGLELVRAAFAAPEIPVSVRCLAAGLPCRAAQIDHAGLTRFSQQNVLPGGRMEMTVELAPGTVPANERLRPAATLAGAYVLTEPVRWGWAGLAVLTAGSGALLWRSRRRDRLEVDPLPIEMVDQDGRFAPPQGVLPGHTGTLLGGRADQVDVAATVLDLAVRGHIGVSEIPAETPAEVPDWRLTRHGADDGGLSAAERRILAALFPGGTGAVTLTGLRAAGADVPAACAALRDAAVARGWSRRRGRLVRAGVRIACYGIFLTALLTLTVGYAQLGPILVLAGLALALGGRWLPPRTRRGRELTRRLRGLSGHLRVARVDRVPEAERGPVFSRVLPYALALGEHHSWLRAFGGPDHPPEVGWYTGDATGHGVLAGIEEFLAGLVGTLTGAGHVRRREP
;
A
#
# COMPACT_ATOMS: atom_id res chain seq x y z
N MET A 1 -46.18 -58.18 75.25
CA MET A 1 -47.60 -58.56 75.05
C MET A 1 -47.97 -58.12 73.62
N THR A 2 -48.05 -59.18 72.84
CA THR A 2 -49.13 -59.59 71.93
C THR A 2 -49.54 -58.62 70.83
N LEU A 3 -49.20 -59.02 69.62
CA LEU A 3 -50.06 -59.52 68.50
C LEU A 3 -50.86 -58.39 67.78
N PHE A 4 -50.86 -58.26 66.50
CA PHE A 4 -51.35 -59.10 65.42
C PHE A 4 -51.03 -58.49 64.02
N ARG A 5 -50.61 -59.30 63.14
CA ARG A 5 -50.64 -59.33 61.70
C ARG A 5 -51.89 -58.72 61.07
N ARG A 6 -51.75 -58.02 59.96
CA ARG A 6 -52.55 -58.29 58.75
C ARG A 6 -51.90 -57.66 57.51
N SER A 7 -51.63 -58.51 56.57
CA SER A 7 -51.24 -58.36 55.20
C SER A 7 -52.35 -57.70 54.37
N GLY A 8 -52.00 -56.71 53.56
CA GLY A 8 -52.84 -56.14 52.50
C GLY A 8 -52.00 -55.89 51.28
N GLY A 9 -52.05 -56.79 50.31
CA GLY A 9 -51.37 -56.64 49.02
C GLY A 9 -52.04 -55.61 48.18
N LEU A 10 -51.27 -54.58 47.73
CA LEU A 10 -51.64 -53.68 46.64
C LEU A 10 -51.02 -54.23 45.37
N ALA A 11 -51.86 -54.75 44.47
CA ALA A 11 -51.52 -55.06 43.12
C ALA A 11 -51.31 -53.76 42.34
N LEU A 12 -50.06 -53.46 41.98
CA LEU A 12 -49.72 -52.37 41.05
C LEU A 12 -50.05 -52.79 39.64
N LEU A 13 -51.17 -52.33 39.10
CA LEU A 13 -51.48 -52.43 37.65
C LEU A 13 -50.51 -51.57 36.86
N ALA A 14 -49.50 -52.19 36.27
CA ALA A 14 -48.64 -51.55 35.29
C ALA A 14 -49.44 -51.32 33.98
N LEU A 15 -49.97 -50.13 33.81
CA LEU A 15 -50.48 -49.70 32.51
C LEU A 15 -49.26 -49.52 31.58
N LEU A 16 -49.02 -50.48 30.70
CA LEU A 16 -48.18 -50.34 29.53
C LEU A 16 -48.85 -49.34 28.58
N CYS A 17 -48.41 -48.08 28.65
CA CYS A 17 -48.64 -47.15 27.55
C CYS A 17 -47.83 -47.65 26.36
N ALA A 18 -48.43 -48.45 25.49
CA ALA A 18 -47.92 -48.73 24.16
C ALA A 18 -47.88 -47.38 23.42
N ALA A 19 -46.67 -46.83 23.17
CA ALA A 19 -46.50 -45.72 22.24
C ALA A 19 -47.08 -46.15 20.89
N PRO A 20 -47.88 -45.28 20.23
CA PRO A 20 -48.37 -45.59 18.88
C PRO A 20 -47.15 -45.83 17.98
N PRO A 21 -47.19 -46.83 17.08
CA PRO A 21 -46.13 -47.02 16.12
C PRO A 21 -45.93 -45.72 15.35
N ALA A 22 -44.66 -45.29 15.23
CA ALA A 22 -44.29 -44.17 14.39
C ALA A 22 -44.94 -44.42 13.02
N ALA A 23 -45.78 -43.44 12.55
CA ALA A 23 -46.42 -43.54 11.26
C ALA A 23 -45.33 -43.78 10.21
N GLY A 24 -45.25 -44.98 9.71
CA GLY A 24 -44.28 -45.39 8.70
C GLY A 24 -44.43 -44.46 7.52
N GLN A 25 -43.33 -44.01 7.02
CA GLN A 25 -43.29 -43.23 5.79
C GLN A 25 -43.74 -44.21 4.69
N GLU A 26 -44.90 -43.98 4.08
CA GLU A 26 -45.36 -44.80 2.96
C GLU A 26 -44.32 -44.66 1.84
N ASP A 27 -43.85 -45.82 1.35
CA ASP A 27 -42.91 -45.82 0.23
C ASP A 27 -43.56 -45.24 -1.02
N PRO A 28 -42.82 -44.52 -1.89
CA PRO A 28 -43.35 -44.04 -3.14
C PRO A 28 -43.85 -45.20 -4.01
N PRO A 29 -44.87 -44.97 -4.83
CA PRO A 29 -45.28 -46.00 -5.78
C PRO A 29 -44.09 -46.36 -6.67
N LEU A 30 -43.92 -47.64 -6.95
CA LEU A 30 -42.82 -48.10 -7.79
C LEU A 30 -42.98 -47.56 -9.23
N PRO A 31 -41.87 -47.09 -9.83
CA PRO A 31 -41.90 -46.58 -11.18
C PRO A 31 -42.30 -47.65 -12.19
N THR A 32 -43.23 -47.30 -13.07
CA THR A 32 -43.79 -48.24 -14.06
C THR A 32 -43.08 -48.19 -15.42
N LEU A 33 -42.30 -47.12 -15.66
CA LEU A 33 -41.55 -46.93 -16.89
C LEU A 33 -40.06 -47.12 -16.65
N PRO A 34 -39.29 -47.63 -17.61
CA PRO A 34 -37.85 -47.65 -17.53
C PRO A 34 -37.33 -46.19 -17.51
N ARG A 35 -36.18 -45.99 -16.84
CA ARG A 35 -35.58 -44.65 -16.68
C ARG A 35 -36.55 -43.61 -16.12
N SER A 36 -37.28 -43.98 -15.08
CA SER A 36 -38.19 -43.07 -14.39
C SER A 36 -37.91 -42.98 -12.90
N ALA A 37 -38.29 -41.87 -12.29
CA ALA A 37 -38.13 -41.61 -10.87
C ALA A 37 -39.45 -41.14 -10.25
N GLU A 38 -39.81 -41.77 -9.13
CA GLU A 38 -40.90 -41.37 -8.24
C GLU A 38 -40.27 -40.90 -6.91
N ILE A 39 -40.50 -39.62 -6.56
CA ILE A 39 -39.81 -38.96 -5.46
C ILE A 39 -40.82 -38.50 -4.42
N GLN A 40 -40.62 -38.84 -3.17
CA GLN A 40 -41.37 -38.30 -2.05
C GLN A 40 -40.47 -37.40 -1.19
N LEU A 41 -40.92 -36.19 -0.91
CA LEU A 41 -40.23 -35.26 -0.06
C LEU A 41 -41.16 -34.86 1.09
N LYS A 42 -40.66 -34.98 2.31
CA LYS A 42 -41.38 -34.59 3.51
C LYS A 42 -40.55 -33.62 4.33
N LEU A 43 -41.04 -32.40 4.47
CA LEU A 43 -40.44 -31.40 5.35
C LEU A 43 -40.79 -31.74 6.78
N GLN A 44 -39.79 -31.95 7.61
CA GLN A 44 -39.94 -32.23 9.04
C GLN A 44 -40.10 -30.91 9.85
N ARG A 45 -40.65 -31.02 11.04
CA ARG A 45 -40.87 -29.83 11.90
C ARG A 45 -39.59 -29.14 12.36
N ASP A 46 -38.45 -29.84 12.34
CA ASP A 46 -37.11 -29.33 12.64
C ASP A 46 -36.44 -28.66 11.43
N GLY A 47 -37.11 -28.58 10.29
CA GLY A 47 -36.60 -28.02 9.04
C GLY A 47 -35.79 -28.98 8.18
N ALA A 48 -35.57 -30.24 8.63
CA ALA A 48 -34.92 -31.25 7.81
C ALA A 48 -35.85 -31.74 6.69
N LEU A 49 -35.29 -31.99 5.50
CA LEU A 49 -36.04 -32.52 4.35
C LEU A 49 -35.74 -34.00 4.20
N SER A 50 -36.72 -34.88 4.51
CA SER A 50 -36.62 -36.30 4.26
C SER A 50 -37.00 -36.60 2.80
N VAL A 51 -36.15 -37.33 2.10
CA VAL A 51 -36.31 -37.63 0.67
C VAL A 51 -36.27 -39.16 0.48
N THR A 52 -37.26 -39.67 -0.23
CA THR A 52 -37.33 -41.06 -0.69
C THR A 52 -37.51 -41.05 -2.20
N GLU A 53 -36.58 -41.68 -2.91
CA GLU A 53 -36.59 -41.76 -4.38
C GLU A 53 -36.63 -43.22 -4.83
N ALA A 54 -37.66 -43.62 -5.53
CA ALA A 54 -37.72 -44.90 -6.23
C ALA A 54 -37.33 -44.69 -7.70
N ILE A 55 -36.27 -45.32 -8.15
CA ILE A 55 -35.67 -45.12 -9.46
C ILE A 55 -35.60 -46.44 -10.22
N SER A 56 -36.10 -46.46 -11.44
CA SER A 56 -36.05 -47.60 -12.33
C SER A 56 -34.86 -47.49 -13.30
N VAL A 57 -33.92 -48.41 -13.18
CA VAL A 57 -32.77 -48.56 -14.05
C VAL A 57 -33.08 -49.63 -15.11
N PRO A 58 -32.83 -49.44 -16.41
CA PRO A 58 -33.03 -50.43 -17.44
C PRO A 58 -32.20 -51.71 -17.16
N ARG A 59 -32.71 -52.85 -17.67
CA ARG A 59 -31.98 -54.14 -17.53
C ARG A 59 -30.57 -54.06 -18.09
N ALA A 60 -29.59 -54.58 -17.36
CA ALA A 60 -28.16 -54.52 -17.67
C ALA A 60 -27.61 -53.06 -17.81
N GLY A 61 -28.34 -52.07 -17.29
CA GLY A 61 -27.93 -50.65 -17.28
C GLY A 61 -27.30 -50.25 -15.96
N THR A 62 -26.53 -49.16 -16.02
CA THR A 62 -26.01 -48.44 -14.84
C THR A 62 -26.35 -46.96 -15.02
N MET A 63 -26.80 -46.33 -13.94
CA MET A 63 -27.08 -44.89 -13.92
C MET A 63 -26.30 -44.27 -12.77
N VAL A 64 -25.63 -43.17 -13.05
CA VAL A 64 -24.84 -42.42 -12.06
C VAL A 64 -25.43 -41.01 -11.93
N ARG A 65 -25.62 -40.60 -10.68
CA ARG A 65 -26.07 -39.28 -10.31
C ARG A 65 -25.00 -38.55 -9.50
N GLU A 66 -24.71 -37.32 -9.85
CA GLU A 66 -23.85 -36.44 -9.06
C GLU A 66 -24.61 -35.17 -8.68
N VAL A 67 -24.81 -34.94 -7.40
CA VAL A 67 -25.47 -33.76 -6.86
C VAL A 67 -24.43 -32.90 -6.16
N PRO A 68 -24.17 -31.68 -6.60
CA PRO A 68 -23.33 -30.76 -5.85
C PRO A 68 -24.07 -30.29 -4.59
N LEU A 69 -23.42 -30.39 -3.44
CA LEU A 69 -23.96 -29.96 -2.15
C LEU A 69 -23.63 -28.47 -1.86
N ARG A 70 -22.94 -27.83 -2.78
CA ARG A 70 -22.65 -26.41 -2.77
C ARG A 70 -23.35 -25.74 -3.93
N MET A 71 -24.17 -24.76 -3.64
CA MET A 71 -24.97 -24.03 -4.61
C MET A 71 -24.76 -22.53 -4.44
N SER A 72 -24.69 -21.79 -5.53
CA SER A 72 -24.61 -20.32 -5.47
C SER A 72 -25.89 -19.72 -4.90
N ALA A 73 -25.77 -18.84 -3.92
CA ALA A 73 -26.86 -18.08 -3.31
C ALA A 73 -26.74 -16.58 -3.62
N GLN A 74 -27.79 -15.81 -3.33
CA GLN A 74 -27.77 -14.36 -3.50
C GLN A 74 -26.73 -13.70 -2.59
N GLY A 75 -26.22 -12.54 -2.98
CA GLY A 75 -25.26 -11.75 -2.21
C GLY A 75 -23.84 -12.31 -2.17
N ASN A 76 -23.40 -13.00 -3.23
CA ASN A 76 -22.06 -13.59 -3.34
C ASN A 76 -21.72 -14.57 -2.20
N ARG A 77 -22.70 -15.38 -1.85
CA ARG A 77 -22.60 -16.46 -0.87
C ARG A 77 -22.88 -17.79 -1.52
N ASP A 78 -22.30 -18.84 -0.98
CA ASP A 78 -22.61 -20.20 -1.34
C ASP A 78 -23.43 -20.85 -0.21
N ARG A 79 -24.46 -21.56 -0.62
CA ARG A 79 -25.30 -22.37 0.26
C ARG A 79 -24.75 -23.79 0.30
N PHE A 80 -24.59 -24.31 1.48
CA PHE A 80 -24.11 -25.66 1.72
C PHE A 80 -25.28 -26.53 2.21
N LEU A 81 -25.50 -27.62 1.48
CA LEU A 81 -26.47 -28.63 1.85
C LEU A 81 -25.77 -29.79 2.54
N GLY A 82 -26.36 -30.34 3.60
CA GLY A 82 -25.89 -31.55 4.26
C GLY A 82 -26.77 -32.74 3.89
N VAL A 83 -26.19 -33.86 3.55
CA VAL A 83 -26.92 -35.12 3.33
C VAL A 83 -26.51 -36.10 4.39
N ARG A 84 -27.49 -36.75 5.06
CA ARG A 84 -27.28 -37.75 6.11
C ARG A 84 -28.28 -38.88 6.03
N ASP A 85 -28.09 -39.94 6.82
CA ASP A 85 -28.97 -41.08 6.96
C ASP A 85 -29.26 -41.76 5.61
N VAL A 86 -28.23 -41.91 4.78
CA VAL A 86 -28.37 -42.46 3.43
C VAL A 86 -28.51 -43.96 3.48
N SER A 87 -29.59 -44.49 2.86
CA SER A 87 -29.83 -45.92 2.70
C SER A 87 -30.34 -46.23 1.29
N ILE A 88 -29.96 -47.38 0.76
CA ILE A 88 -30.38 -47.86 -0.56
C ILE A 88 -30.97 -49.26 -0.38
N GLU A 89 -32.18 -49.44 -0.86
CA GLU A 89 -32.81 -50.76 -1.06
C GLU A 89 -32.80 -51.08 -2.55
N GLY A 90 -32.12 -52.13 -2.95
CA GLY A 90 -31.87 -52.46 -4.36
C GLY A 90 -30.39 -52.60 -4.67
N GLN A 91 -30.02 -52.50 -5.96
CA GLN A 91 -28.63 -52.65 -6.39
C GLN A 91 -28.02 -51.28 -6.66
N GLY A 92 -27.16 -50.81 -5.74
CA GLY A 92 -26.49 -49.53 -5.89
C GLY A 92 -25.60 -49.15 -4.71
N THR A 93 -24.88 -48.07 -4.87
CA THR A 93 -24.05 -47.45 -3.83
C THR A 93 -24.28 -45.96 -3.80
N ALA A 94 -24.16 -45.33 -2.61
CA ALA A 94 -24.19 -43.92 -2.43
C ALA A 94 -22.97 -43.46 -1.62
N GLU A 95 -22.29 -42.44 -2.09
CA GLU A 95 -21.07 -41.90 -1.48
C GLU A 95 -21.16 -40.40 -1.29
N LEU A 96 -20.69 -39.94 -0.14
CA LEU A 96 -20.52 -38.50 0.15
C LEU A 96 -19.02 -38.20 0.10
N THR A 97 -18.59 -37.44 -0.89
CA THR A 97 -17.19 -37.07 -1.04
C THR A 97 -17.08 -35.53 -1.08
N GLY A 98 -16.62 -34.93 0.04
CA GLY A 98 -16.50 -33.50 0.18
C GLY A 98 -17.83 -32.77 0.00
N GLU A 99 -17.96 -31.98 -1.08
CA GLU A 99 -19.16 -31.19 -1.40
C GLU A 99 -20.02 -31.85 -2.49
N ARG A 100 -19.94 -33.18 -2.65
CA ARG A 100 -20.62 -33.91 -3.71
C ARG A 100 -21.28 -35.18 -3.15
N PHE A 101 -22.53 -35.39 -3.54
CA PHE A 101 -23.30 -36.61 -3.26
C PHE A 101 -23.41 -37.41 -4.56
N THR A 102 -22.81 -38.60 -4.60
CA THR A 102 -22.76 -39.48 -5.77
C THR A 102 -23.57 -40.75 -5.49
N VAL A 103 -24.47 -41.09 -6.38
CA VAL A 103 -25.29 -42.27 -6.33
C VAL A 103 -25.06 -43.08 -7.60
N ARG A 104 -24.79 -44.39 -7.45
CA ARG A 104 -24.65 -45.35 -8.56
C ARG A 104 -25.67 -46.42 -8.40
N LEU A 105 -26.55 -46.60 -9.37
CA LEU A 105 -27.60 -47.60 -9.39
C LEU A 105 -27.40 -48.55 -10.56
N HIS A 106 -27.71 -49.80 -10.29
CA HIS A 106 -27.63 -50.88 -11.29
C HIS A 106 -29.03 -51.40 -11.57
N ASP A 107 -29.13 -52.34 -12.52
CA ASP A 107 -30.29 -53.06 -12.99
C ASP A 107 -31.47 -53.17 -12.01
N GLY A 108 -32.66 -52.79 -12.45
CA GLY A 108 -33.90 -52.90 -11.68
C GLY A 108 -34.32 -51.63 -10.95
N THR A 109 -35.26 -51.78 -10.01
CA THR A 109 -35.75 -50.64 -9.22
C THR A 109 -35.01 -50.56 -7.90
N SER A 110 -34.46 -49.38 -7.59
CA SER A 110 -33.80 -49.09 -6.31
C SER A 110 -34.54 -47.98 -5.58
N VAL A 111 -34.66 -48.11 -4.27
CA VAL A 111 -35.23 -47.07 -3.40
C VAL A 111 -34.11 -46.45 -2.57
N LEU A 112 -33.87 -45.18 -2.79
CA LEU A 112 -32.88 -44.38 -2.10
C LEU A 112 -33.58 -43.51 -1.04
N ARG A 113 -33.16 -43.56 0.22
CA ARG A 113 -33.66 -42.69 1.29
C ARG A 113 -32.51 -41.91 1.89
N TYR A 114 -32.75 -40.62 2.15
CA TYR A 114 -31.78 -39.75 2.80
C TYR A 114 -32.46 -38.51 3.41
N THR A 115 -31.76 -37.83 4.31
CA THR A 115 -32.20 -36.58 4.93
C THR A 115 -31.31 -35.44 4.49
N VAL A 116 -31.90 -34.29 4.14
CA VAL A 116 -31.20 -33.08 3.70
C VAL A 116 -31.36 -32.01 4.74
N ASP A 117 -30.24 -31.47 5.20
CA ASP A 117 -30.17 -30.26 6.03
C ASP A 117 -29.73 -29.07 5.17
N GLY A 118 -30.19 -27.84 5.52
CA GLY A 118 -29.83 -26.64 4.78
C GLY A 118 -30.79 -26.35 3.62
N ALA A 119 -31.89 -27.11 3.45
CA ALA A 119 -32.85 -26.93 2.37
C ALA A 119 -33.82 -25.74 2.58
N VAL A 120 -33.96 -25.22 3.79
CA VAL A 120 -34.91 -24.17 4.17
C VAL A 120 -34.19 -22.84 4.34
N ALA A 121 -34.53 -21.86 3.51
CA ALA A 121 -34.01 -20.48 3.56
C ALA A 121 -35.08 -19.52 4.04
N GLU A 122 -34.69 -18.44 4.72
CA GLU A 122 -35.56 -17.32 5.03
C GLU A 122 -35.59 -16.32 3.88
N LEU A 123 -36.77 -15.85 3.48
CA LEU A 123 -36.97 -14.83 2.47
C LEU A 123 -37.01 -13.43 3.11
N ASP A 124 -36.68 -12.39 2.33
CA ASP A 124 -36.65 -10.97 2.77
C ASP A 124 -37.97 -10.48 3.38
N GLY A 125 -39.09 -11.19 3.20
CA GLY A 125 -40.39 -10.88 3.80
C GLY A 125 -40.76 -11.73 5.03
N GLY A 126 -39.81 -12.50 5.58
CA GLY A 126 -40.05 -13.39 6.72
C GLY A 126 -40.68 -14.75 6.34
N GLY A 127 -41.06 -14.96 5.07
CA GLY A 127 -41.47 -16.27 4.54
C GLY A 127 -40.31 -17.25 4.45
N LEU A 128 -40.61 -18.52 4.20
CA LEU A 128 -39.63 -19.58 4.08
C LEU A 128 -39.64 -20.15 2.66
N ALA A 129 -38.47 -20.48 2.10
CA ALA A 129 -38.33 -21.16 0.82
C ALA A 129 -37.59 -22.50 1.01
N VAL A 130 -38.23 -23.58 0.62
CA VAL A 130 -37.61 -24.92 0.56
C VAL A 130 -37.16 -25.16 -0.87
N SER A 131 -35.87 -25.40 -1.06
CA SER A 131 -35.30 -25.65 -2.39
C SER A 131 -34.50 -26.95 -2.40
N TRP A 132 -34.76 -27.82 -3.39
CA TRP A 132 -34.02 -29.05 -3.59
C TRP A 132 -33.98 -29.44 -5.08
N PRO A 133 -32.82 -29.95 -5.59
CA PRO A 133 -32.71 -30.48 -6.95
C PRO A 133 -33.36 -31.89 -7.00
N LEU A 134 -34.50 -31.99 -7.63
CA LEU A 134 -35.29 -33.26 -7.67
C LEU A 134 -34.53 -34.38 -8.41
N ALA A 135 -34.49 -34.33 -9.72
CA ALA A 135 -33.86 -35.38 -10.53
C ALA A 135 -32.65 -34.84 -11.30
N SER A 136 -31.85 -34.00 -10.65
CA SER A 136 -30.68 -33.35 -11.27
C SER A 136 -29.44 -34.21 -11.22
N GLY A 137 -28.61 -34.13 -12.27
CA GLY A 137 -27.26 -34.71 -12.28
C GLY A 137 -27.14 -36.19 -12.66
N TRP A 138 -28.19 -36.83 -13.23
CA TRP A 138 -28.09 -38.15 -13.80
C TRP A 138 -27.32 -38.14 -15.13
N ASP A 139 -26.42 -39.09 -15.32
CA ASP A 139 -25.67 -39.30 -16.59
C ASP A 139 -26.55 -39.80 -17.72
N THR A 140 -27.69 -40.37 -17.37
CA THR A 140 -28.68 -40.94 -18.27
C THR A 140 -29.99 -40.13 -18.21
N GLY A 141 -30.62 -39.86 -19.35
CA GLY A 141 -31.89 -39.16 -19.37
C GLY A 141 -33.02 -39.94 -18.73
N LEU A 142 -33.93 -39.23 -18.04
CA LEU A 142 -35.13 -39.81 -17.42
C LEU A 142 -36.35 -39.54 -18.28
N GLU A 143 -37.15 -40.60 -18.57
CA GLU A 143 -38.37 -40.50 -19.38
C GLU A 143 -39.50 -39.78 -18.63
N LEU A 144 -39.58 -40.07 -17.30
CA LEU A 144 -40.61 -39.46 -16.45
C LEU A 144 -40.02 -39.26 -15.04
N VAL A 145 -40.24 -38.08 -14.51
CA VAL A 145 -39.98 -37.74 -13.10
C VAL A 145 -41.28 -37.24 -12.50
N ARG A 146 -41.70 -37.90 -11.39
CA ARG A 146 -42.80 -37.43 -10.56
C ARG A 146 -42.27 -37.15 -9.16
N ALA A 147 -42.73 -36.10 -8.55
CA ALA A 147 -42.38 -35.79 -7.17
C ALA A 147 -43.63 -35.34 -6.39
N ALA A 148 -43.72 -35.74 -5.14
CA ALA A 148 -44.70 -35.28 -4.18
C ALA A 148 -44.01 -34.66 -2.99
N PHE A 149 -44.40 -33.45 -2.63
CA PHE A 149 -43.85 -32.73 -1.47
C PHE A 149 -44.93 -32.49 -0.42
N ALA A 150 -44.64 -32.82 0.81
CA ALA A 150 -45.51 -32.57 1.96
C ALA A 150 -44.79 -31.70 2.97
N ALA A 151 -45.48 -30.71 3.51
CA ALA A 151 -45.04 -29.83 4.57
C ALA A 151 -46.02 -29.84 5.77
N PRO A 152 -45.62 -29.38 6.96
CA PRO A 152 -46.52 -29.26 8.11
C PRO A 152 -47.70 -28.31 7.87
N GLU A 153 -47.56 -27.36 6.98
CA GLU A 153 -48.61 -26.40 6.54
C GLU A 153 -48.72 -26.36 5.03
N ILE A 154 -49.87 -25.88 4.53
CA ILE A 154 -50.13 -25.77 3.08
C ILE A 154 -49.17 -24.70 2.49
N PRO A 155 -48.40 -25.04 1.43
CA PRO A 155 -47.54 -24.08 0.75
C PRO A 155 -48.25 -22.85 0.22
N VAL A 156 -47.61 -21.70 0.31
CA VAL A 156 -48.10 -20.43 -0.22
C VAL A 156 -47.94 -20.38 -1.75
N SER A 157 -46.78 -20.81 -2.24
CA SER A 157 -46.47 -20.89 -3.65
C SER A 157 -45.55 -22.05 -3.98
N VAL A 158 -45.57 -22.48 -5.24
CA VAL A 158 -44.73 -23.54 -5.75
C VAL A 158 -44.15 -23.18 -7.11
N ARG A 159 -42.89 -23.48 -7.29
CA ARG A 159 -42.18 -23.31 -8.54
C ARG A 159 -41.37 -24.56 -8.86
N CYS A 160 -41.41 -24.99 -10.08
CA CYS A 160 -40.55 -26.07 -10.58
C CYS A 160 -39.96 -25.60 -11.92
N LEU A 161 -38.63 -25.77 -12.02
CA LEU A 161 -37.88 -25.46 -13.25
C LEU A 161 -37.15 -26.71 -13.71
N ALA A 162 -37.31 -27.06 -14.99
CA ALA A 162 -36.54 -28.10 -15.66
C ALA A 162 -35.72 -27.43 -16.78
N ALA A 163 -34.39 -27.51 -16.70
CA ALA A 163 -33.47 -26.81 -17.61
C ALA A 163 -33.75 -25.29 -17.75
N GLY A 164 -34.20 -24.64 -16.66
CA GLY A 164 -34.55 -23.21 -16.63
C GLY A 164 -35.93 -22.87 -17.12
N LEU A 165 -36.72 -23.81 -17.63
CA LEU A 165 -38.09 -23.64 -18.05
C LEU A 165 -39.07 -24.21 -17.01
N PRO A 166 -40.32 -23.70 -16.93
CA PRO A 166 -41.31 -24.29 -16.03
C PRO A 166 -41.53 -25.77 -16.32
N CYS A 167 -41.65 -26.59 -15.26
CA CYS A 167 -41.98 -28.01 -15.38
C CYS A 167 -43.35 -28.20 -16.02
N ARG A 168 -43.61 -29.37 -16.60
CA ARG A 168 -44.88 -29.70 -17.22
C ARG A 168 -46.07 -29.61 -16.25
N ALA A 169 -45.87 -29.95 -14.99
CA ALA A 169 -46.84 -29.73 -13.93
C ALA A 169 -46.13 -29.38 -12.61
N ALA A 170 -46.67 -28.40 -11.92
CA ALA A 170 -46.34 -28.01 -10.56
C ALA A 170 -47.59 -27.42 -9.92
N GLN A 171 -48.22 -28.17 -9.00
CA GLN A 171 -49.53 -27.81 -8.42
C GLN A 171 -49.66 -28.26 -6.98
N ILE A 172 -50.42 -27.49 -6.21
CA ILE A 172 -50.84 -27.86 -4.85
C ILE A 172 -52.24 -28.44 -4.95
N ASP A 173 -52.48 -29.65 -4.41
CA ASP A 173 -53.80 -30.22 -4.35
C ASP A 173 -54.62 -29.71 -3.14
N HIS A 174 -55.88 -30.06 -3.08
CA HIS A 174 -56.80 -29.62 -2.01
C HIS A 174 -56.41 -30.11 -0.61
N ALA A 175 -55.58 -31.16 -0.54
CA ALA A 175 -55.06 -31.70 0.72
C ALA A 175 -53.73 -31.06 1.14
N GLY A 176 -53.21 -30.07 0.36
CA GLY A 176 -51.93 -29.39 0.62
C GLY A 176 -50.71 -30.17 0.12
N LEU A 177 -50.92 -31.34 -0.53
CA LEU A 177 -49.82 -32.08 -1.12
C LEU A 177 -49.41 -31.43 -2.44
N THR A 178 -48.13 -31.11 -2.57
CA THR A 178 -47.62 -30.50 -3.79
C THR A 178 -47.08 -31.57 -4.72
N ARG A 179 -47.50 -31.52 -5.99
CA ARG A 179 -47.10 -32.52 -6.99
C ARG A 179 -46.34 -31.81 -8.14
N PHE A 180 -45.22 -32.46 -8.54
CA PHE A 180 -44.39 -32.06 -9.67
C PHE A 180 -44.32 -33.19 -10.70
N SER A 181 -44.31 -32.85 -11.98
CA SER A 181 -44.10 -33.83 -13.03
C SER A 181 -43.33 -33.21 -14.20
N GLN A 182 -42.38 -33.97 -14.72
CA GLN A 182 -41.58 -33.61 -15.90
C GLN A 182 -41.29 -34.84 -16.72
N GLN A 183 -41.41 -34.73 -18.04
CA GLN A 183 -41.07 -35.77 -19.01
C GLN A 183 -39.77 -35.40 -19.73
N ASN A 184 -39.04 -36.42 -20.20
CA ASN A 184 -37.86 -36.29 -21.05
C ASN A 184 -36.79 -35.36 -20.45
N VAL A 185 -36.38 -35.64 -19.21
CA VAL A 185 -35.27 -34.95 -18.61
C VAL A 185 -33.99 -35.49 -19.28
N LEU A 186 -33.22 -34.58 -19.88
CA LEU A 186 -32.02 -34.92 -20.64
C LEU A 186 -30.88 -35.36 -19.69
N PRO A 187 -29.89 -36.13 -20.20
CA PRO A 187 -28.70 -36.47 -19.43
C PRO A 187 -28.02 -35.20 -18.89
N GLY A 188 -27.61 -35.18 -17.62
CA GLY A 188 -27.09 -34.00 -16.93
C GLY A 188 -28.12 -32.89 -16.66
N GLY A 189 -29.39 -33.08 -17.05
CA GLY A 189 -30.47 -32.11 -16.89
C GLY A 189 -30.68 -31.75 -15.41
N ARG A 190 -31.10 -30.51 -15.17
CA ARG A 190 -31.46 -30.02 -13.85
C ARG A 190 -32.96 -29.85 -13.73
N MET A 191 -33.51 -30.45 -12.69
CA MET A 191 -34.90 -30.21 -12.28
C MET A 191 -34.91 -29.76 -10.83
N GLU A 192 -35.36 -28.53 -10.59
CA GLU A 192 -35.29 -27.91 -9.27
C GLU A 192 -36.70 -27.52 -8.82
N MET A 193 -37.01 -27.81 -7.56
CA MET A 193 -38.22 -27.32 -6.92
C MET A 193 -37.90 -26.17 -5.96
N THR A 194 -38.82 -25.23 -5.86
CA THR A 194 -38.87 -24.22 -4.81
C THR A 194 -40.29 -24.15 -4.28
N VAL A 195 -40.47 -24.33 -3.00
CA VAL A 195 -41.76 -24.25 -2.32
C VAL A 195 -41.70 -23.16 -1.26
N GLU A 196 -42.61 -22.20 -1.34
CA GLU A 196 -42.69 -21.13 -0.35
C GLU A 196 -43.72 -21.48 0.74
N LEU A 197 -43.35 -21.24 1.97
CA LEU A 197 -44.15 -21.52 3.16
C LEU A 197 -44.39 -20.24 3.97
N ALA A 198 -45.43 -20.26 4.79
CA ALA A 198 -45.69 -19.16 5.71
C ALA A 198 -44.58 -18.99 6.75
N PRO A 199 -44.39 -17.76 7.27
CA PRO A 199 -43.44 -17.50 8.35
C PRO A 199 -43.69 -18.41 9.57
N GLY A 200 -42.63 -18.97 10.13
CA GLY A 200 -42.71 -19.77 11.34
C GLY A 200 -43.20 -21.21 11.16
N THR A 201 -43.50 -21.69 9.95
CA THR A 201 -43.90 -23.08 9.68
C THR A 201 -42.85 -24.09 10.15
N VAL A 202 -41.58 -23.81 9.91
CA VAL A 202 -40.41 -24.57 10.37
C VAL A 202 -39.24 -23.63 10.63
N PRO A 203 -38.20 -24.01 11.38
CA PRO A 203 -37.00 -23.22 11.49
C PRO A 203 -36.21 -23.19 10.16
N ALA A 204 -35.71 -22.00 9.77
CA ALA A 204 -34.75 -21.89 8.67
C ALA A 204 -33.43 -22.55 9.09
N ASN A 205 -32.85 -23.34 8.20
CA ASN A 205 -31.62 -24.10 8.49
C ASN A 205 -30.53 -23.94 7.42
N GLU A 206 -30.64 -22.92 6.56
CA GLU A 206 -29.66 -22.66 5.52
C GLU A 206 -28.27 -22.36 6.09
N ARG A 207 -27.24 -22.91 5.45
CA ARG A 207 -25.84 -22.72 5.80
C ARG A 207 -25.17 -21.91 4.70
N LEU A 208 -25.01 -20.61 4.94
CA LEU A 208 -24.39 -19.69 3.98
C LEU A 208 -22.94 -19.44 4.35
N ARG A 209 -22.06 -19.53 3.35
CA ARG A 209 -20.67 -19.10 3.46
C ARG A 209 -20.35 -18.13 2.32
N PRO A 210 -19.46 -17.15 2.54
CA PRO A 210 -19.01 -16.27 1.46
C PRO A 210 -18.43 -17.09 0.32
N ALA A 211 -18.83 -16.79 -0.93
CA ALA A 211 -18.32 -17.50 -2.09
C ALA A 211 -16.85 -17.14 -2.35
N ALA A 212 -16.02 -18.13 -2.67
CA ALA A 212 -14.61 -17.94 -3.03
C ALA A 212 -14.50 -17.44 -4.49
N THR A 213 -15.04 -16.27 -4.76
CA THR A 213 -14.97 -15.59 -6.05
C THR A 213 -14.12 -14.32 -5.93
N LEU A 214 -13.62 -13.79 -7.05
CA LEU A 214 -12.93 -12.50 -7.05
C LEU A 214 -13.79 -11.39 -6.42
N ALA A 215 -15.10 -11.37 -6.70
CA ALA A 215 -16.02 -10.43 -6.07
C ALA A 215 -16.12 -10.67 -4.56
N GLY A 216 -16.14 -11.93 -4.09
CA GLY A 216 -16.13 -12.28 -2.68
C GLY A 216 -14.86 -11.88 -1.95
N ALA A 217 -13.71 -11.91 -2.62
CA ALA A 217 -12.44 -11.49 -2.05
C ALA A 217 -12.43 -9.98 -1.69
N TYR A 218 -13.20 -9.17 -2.43
CA TYR A 218 -13.28 -7.72 -2.24
C TYR A 218 -14.52 -7.24 -1.45
N VAL A 219 -15.22 -8.12 -0.77
CA VAL A 219 -16.34 -7.73 0.12
C VAL A 219 -15.82 -6.89 1.29
N LEU A 220 -16.56 -5.83 1.63
CA LEU A 220 -16.26 -4.97 2.78
C LEU A 220 -16.59 -5.67 4.11
N THR A 221 -15.64 -6.43 4.61
CA THR A 221 -15.76 -7.07 5.94
C THR A 221 -15.46 -6.05 7.06
N GLU A 222 -15.86 -6.35 8.29
CA GLU A 222 -15.58 -5.53 9.47
C GLU A 222 -14.10 -5.09 9.57
N PRO A 223 -13.10 -5.97 9.50
CA PRO A 223 -11.70 -5.57 9.61
C PRO A 223 -11.25 -4.67 8.46
N VAL A 224 -11.80 -4.84 7.26
CA VAL A 224 -11.50 -4.01 6.10
C VAL A 224 -12.07 -2.59 6.27
N ARG A 225 -13.29 -2.46 6.82
CA ARG A 225 -13.88 -1.13 7.13
C ARG A 225 -13.02 -0.36 8.11
N TRP A 226 -12.55 -1.01 9.18
CA TRP A 226 -11.63 -0.40 10.14
C TRP A 226 -10.28 -0.05 9.53
N GLY A 227 -9.78 -0.87 8.60
CA GLY A 227 -8.56 -0.58 7.83
C GLY A 227 -8.67 0.71 7.02
N TRP A 228 -9.77 0.90 6.29
CA TRP A 228 -10.04 2.13 5.53
C TRP A 228 -10.22 3.36 6.44
N ALA A 229 -10.95 3.22 7.54
CA ALA A 229 -11.11 4.29 8.54
C ALA A 229 -9.75 4.70 9.13
N GLY A 230 -8.92 3.73 9.51
CA GLY A 230 -7.57 3.97 10.01
C GLY A 230 -6.69 4.69 8.99
N LEU A 231 -6.72 4.28 7.72
CA LEU A 231 -5.99 4.95 6.63
C LEU A 231 -6.45 6.40 6.45
N ALA A 232 -7.77 6.66 6.48
CA ALA A 232 -8.34 8.00 6.37
C ALA A 232 -7.85 8.91 7.51
N VAL A 233 -7.88 8.43 8.75
CA VAL A 233 -7.41 9.17 9.93
C VAL A 233 -5.90 9.45 9.84
N LEU A 234 -5.09 8.44 9.48
CA LEU A 234 -3.64 8.59 9.33
C LEU A 234 -3.26 9.58 8.22
N THR A 235 -3.95 9.51 7.06
CA THR A 235 -3.68 10.42 5.94
C THR A 235 -4.12 11.85 6.23
N ALA A 236 -5.29 12.04 6.83
CA ALA A 236 -5.79 13.36 7.25
C ALA A 236 -4.89 13.97 8.34
N GLY A 237 -4.53 13.20 9.36
CA GLY A 237 -3.67 13.63 10.45
C GLY A 237 -2.25 13.99 9.97
N SER A 238 -1.64 13.15 9.14
CA SER A 238 -0.32 13.43 8.55
C SER A 238 -0.38 14.62 7.60
N GLY A 239 -1.44 14.77 6.79
CA GLY A 239 -1.67 15.93 5.93
C GLY A 239 -1.78 17.23 6.72
N ALA A 240 -2.55 17.24 7.81
CA ALA A 240 -2.69 18.39 8.70
C ALA A 240 -1.35 18.78 9.37
N LEU A 241 -0.58 17.78 9.83
CA LEU A 241 0.74 18.00 10.42
C LEU A 241 1.73 18.57 9.39
N LEU A 242 1.73 18.03 8.16
CA LEU A 242 2.57 18.55 7.06
C LEU A 242 2.18 19.98 6.67
N TRP A 243 0.87 20.25 6.55
CA TRP A 243 0.37 21.59 6.25
C TRP A 243 0.76 22.61 7.34
N ARG A 244 0.56 22.24 8.62
CA ARG A 244 0.97 23.06 9.78
C ARG A 244 2.48 23.30 9.80
N SER A 245 3.28 22.27 9.50
CA SER A 245 4.74 22.39 9.43
C SER A 245 5.18 23.34 8.31
N ARG A 246 4.59 23.22 7.11
CA ARG A 246 4.87 24.09 5.97
C ARG A 246 4.42 25.54 6.20
N ARG A 247 3.24 25.69 6.82
CA ARG A 247 2.74 27.04 7.15
C ARG A 247 3.69 27.73 8.12
N ARG A 248 4.21 27.04 9.13
CA ARG A 248 5.23 27.58 10.04
C ARG A 248 6.52 27.95 9.31
N ASP A 249 7.01 27.08 8.40
CA ASP A 249 8.21 27.38 7.62
C ASP A 249 8.06 28.64 6.73
N ARG A 250 6.84 28.93 6.26
CA ARG A 250 6.56 30.14 5.47
C ARG A 250 6.48 31.41 6.32
N LEU A 251 5.94 31.30 7.53
CA LEU A 251 5.78 32.44 8.45
C LEU A 251 7.10 32.84 9.14
N GLU A 252 8.08 31.92 9.26
CA GLU A 252 9.40 32.18 9.86
C GLU A 252 10.44 32.66 8.82
N VAL A 253 10.03 33.43 7.79
CA VAL A 253 10.91 33.83 6.67
C VAL A 253 11.70 35.11 6.94
N ASP A 254 11.31 35.90 7.94
CA ASP A 254 11.96 37.19 8.22
C ASP A 254 13.44 37.03 8.56
N PRO A 255 14.33 37.79 7.88
CA PRO A 255 15.75 37.76 8.17
C PRO A 255 16.03 38.23 9.60
N LEU A 256 16.95 37.58 10.28
CA LEU A 256 17.45 38.06 11.57
C LEU A 256 18.56 39.07 11.32
N PRO A 257 18.58 40.20 12.04
CA PRO A 257 19.70 41.13 11.97
C PRO A 257 20.98 40.41 12.41
N ILE A 258 22.06 40.67 11.68
CA ILE A 258 23.39 40.09 11.97
C ILE A 258 24.36 41.28 12.10
N GLU A 259 25.20 41.21 13.14
CA GLU A 259 26.42 41.98 13.16
C GLU A 259 27.46 41.24 12.33
N MET A 260 27.95 41.88 11.24
CA MET A 260 28.95 41.26 10.35
C MET A 260 30.32 41.15 10.99
N VAL A 261 30.61 42.03 11.92
CA VAL A 261 31.90 42.17 12.56
C VAL A 261 31.67 42.12 14.05
N ASP A 262 32.47 41.34 14.76
CA ASP A 262 32.45 41.30 16.23
C ASP A 262 33.02 42.63 16.81
N GLN A 263 33.04 42.71 18.15
CA GLN A 263 33.57 43.91 18.83
C GLN A 263 35.04 44.17 18.51
N ASP A 264 35.78 43.17 18.03
CA ASP A 264 37.18 43.26 17.62
C ASP A 264 37.35 43.52 16.11
N GLY A 265 36.29 43.83 15.37
CA GLY A 265 36.36 44.06 13.94
C GLY A 265 36.47 42.80 13.07
N ARG A 266 36.33 41.61 13.62
CA ARG A 266 36.50 40.35 12.92
C ARG A 266 35.15 39.80 12.44
N PHE A 267 35.12 39.25 11.23
CA PHE A 267 33.93 38.60 10.72
C PHE A 267 33.63 37.29 11.49
N ALA A 268 32.46 37.23 12.08
CA ALA A 268 31.97 36.05 12.78
C ALA A 268 30.89 35.33 11.95
N PRO A 269 31.17 34.16 11.39
CA PRO A 269 30.16 33.39 10.66
C PRO A 269 29.01 32.92 11.56
N PRO A 270 27.78 32.88 11.08
CA PRO A 270 26.65 32.45 11.88
C PRO A 270 26.85 31.07 12.47
N GLN A 271 27.14 30.94 13.78
CA GLN A 271 27.26 29.70 14.55
C GLN A 271 28.11 28.59 13.90
N GLY A 272 29.25 28.92 13.29
CA GLY A 272 30.17 27.95 12.70
C GLY A 272 29.66 27.27 11.42
N VAL A 273 28.70 27.88 10.73
CA VAL A 273 28.25 27.43 9.40
C VAL A 273 29.34 27.76 8.39
N LEU A 274 29.91 26.75 7.75
CA LEU A 274 30.87 26.93 6.66
C LEU A 274 30.16 27.34 5.36
N PRO A 275 30.82 28.08 4.45
CA PRO A 275 30.21 28.61 3.20
C PRO A 275 29.54 27.52 2.36
N GLY A 276 30.16 26.35 2.22
CA GLY A 276 29.64 25.23 1.45
C GLY A 276 28.34 24.60 1.98
N HIS A 277 27.89 24.99 3.16
CA HIS A 277 26.59 24.51 3.69
C HIS A 277 25.43 25.47 3.38
N THR A 278 25.71 26.62 2.78
CA THR A 278 24.73 27.69 2.51
C THR A 278 23.62 27.22 1.61
N GLY A 279 23.92 26.57 0.49
CA GLY A 279 22.90 26.05 -0.43
C GLY A 279 22.04 24.95 0.18
N THR A 280 22.63 24.08 0.99
CA THR A 280 21.87 23.05 1.74
C THR A 280 20.89 23.69 2.72
N LEU A 281 21.26 24.79 3.39
CA LEU A 281 20.42 25.52 4.33
C LEU A 281 19.38 26.40 3.61
N LEU A 282 19.72 27.09 2.53
CA LEU A 282 18.82 27.96 1.78
C LEU A 282 17.93 27.21 0.78
N GLY A 283 18.51 26.31 -0.01
CA GLY A 283 17.83 25.56 -1.07
C GLY A 283 17.42 24.13 -0.71
N GLY A 284 17.92 23.61 0.42
CA GLY A 284 17.72 22.21 0.82
C GLY A 284 18.54 21.20 0.01
N ARG A 285 19.44 21.69 -0.86
CA ARG A 285 20.37 20.90 -1.66
C ARG A 285 21.70 21.64 -1.76
N ALA A 286 22.80 20.90 -1.66
CA ALA A 286 24.10 21.42 -2.03
C ALA A 286 24.22 21.41 -3.55
N ASP A 287 24.78 22.44 -4.12
CA ASP A 287 25.06 22.58 -5.55
C ASP A 287 26.55 22.89 -5.83
N GLN A 288 26.88 23.11 -7.08
CA GLN A 288 28.24 23.38 -7.53
C GLN A 288 28.81 24.67 -6.96
N VAL A 289 27.97 25.69 -6.74
CA VAL A 289 28.39 26.97 -6.13
C VAL A 289 28.81 26.76 -4.68
N ASP A 290 28.17 25.84 -3.94
CA ASP A 290 28.55 25.49 -2.58
C ASP A 290 29.90 24.79 -2.53
N VAL A 291 30.22 23.96 -3.55
CA VAL A 291 31.53 23.35 -3.70
C VAL A 291 32.58 24.41 -4.01
N ALA A 292 32.31 25.34 -4.96
CA ALA A 292 33.18 26.45 -5.29
C ALA A 292 33.46 27.36 -4.07
N ALA A 293 32.40 27.67 -3.30
CA ALA A 293 32.53 28.43 -2.06
C ALA A 293 33.38 27.70 -1.00
N THR A 294 33.29 26.36 -0.94
CA THR A 294 34.16 25.57 -0.05
C THR A 294 35.62 25.62 -0.51
N VAL A 295 35.88 25.52 -1.83
CA VAL A 295 37.24 25.64 -2.40
C VAL A 295 37.83 26.98 -2.07
N LEU A 296 37.05 28.05 -2.24
CA LEU A 296 37.48 29.42 -1.91
C LEU A 296 37.74 29.59 -0.40
N ASP A 297 36.90 29.01 0.46
CA ASP A 297 37.12 29.04 1.90
C ASP A 297 38.41 28.28 2.31
N LEU A 298 38.69 27.16 1.64
CA LEU A 298 39.94 26.42 1.82
C LEU A 298 41.15 27.26 1.35
N ALA A 299 41.00 28.04 0.28
CA ALA A 299 42.07 28.95 -0.15
C ALA A 299 42.30 30.09 0.85
N VAL A 300 41.23 30.73 1.33
CA VAL A 300 41.32 31.81 2.35
C VAL A 300 41.93 31.30 3.65
N ARG A 301 41.68 30.02 4.03
CA ARG A 301 42.30 29.39 5.20
C ARG A 301 43.73 28.87 4.96
N GLY A 302 44.30 29.04 3.76
CA GLY A 302 45.65 28.66 3.43
C GLY A 302 45.89 27.20 3.10
N HIS A 303 44.81 26.38 2.90
CA HIS A 303 44.96 24.98 2.48
C HIS A 303 45.16 24.84 0.95
N ILE A 304 44.74 25.85 0.19
CA ILE A 304 44.90 25.93 -1.27
C ILE A 304 45.49 27.30 -1.62
N GLY A 305 46.50 27.35 -2.45
CA GLY A 305 46.98 28.57 -3.09
C GLY A 305 46.37 28.70 -4.49
N VAL A 306 46.00 29.92 -4.87
CA VAL A 306 45.49 30.22 -6.20
C VAL A 306 46.48 31.15 -6.92
N SER A 307 46.99 30.72 -8.07
CA SER A 307 47.88 31.51 -8.90
C SER A 307 47.33 31.60 -10.32
N GLU A 308 47.28 32.81 -10.84
CA GLU A 308 46.91 33.09 -12.22
C GLU A 308 48.02 32.64 -13.16
N ILE A 309 47.64 31.99 -14.27
CA ILE A 309 48.53 31.65 -15.37
C ILE A 309 48.18 32.61 -16.49
N PRO A 310 49.13 33.52 -16.86
CA PRO A 310 48.88 34.51 -17.91
C PRO A 310 48.58 33.80 -19.23
N ALA A 311 47.66 34.33 -20.02
CA ALA A 311 47.38 33.88 -21.35
C ALA A 311 48.59 34.17 -22.26
N GLU A 312 48.93 33.24 -23.14
CA GLU A 312 50.06 33.43 -24.11
C GLU A 312 49.71 34.43 -25.19
N THR A 313 48.41 34.63 -25.48
CA THR A 313 47.90 35.62 -26.43
C THR A 313 46.75 36.44 -25.85
N PRO A 314 46.59 37.73 -26.24
CA PRO A 314 45.53 38.61 -25.71
C PRO A 314 44.11 38.13 -25.98
N ALA A 315 43.93 37.10 -26.84
CA ALA A 315 42.63 36.54 -27.20
C ALA A 315 42.26 35.30 -26.33
N GLU A 316 43.19 34.76 -25.53
CA GLU A 316 42.99 33.62 -24.69
C GLU A 316 42.49 34.03 -23.29
N VAL A 317 41.62 33.20 -22.72
CA VAL A 317 41.16 33.38 -21.34
C VAL A 317 42.25 32.87 -20.39
N PRO A 318 42.64 33.65 -19.36
CA PRO A 318 43.62 33.22 -18.38
C PRO A 318 43.15 31.93 -17.70
N ASP A 319 44.10 31.03 -17.34
CA ASP A 319 43.83 29.83 -16.53
C ASP A 319 44.35 30.04 -15.10
N TRP A 320 43.90 29.27 -14.17
CA TRP A 320 44.32 29.34 -12.77
C TRP A 320 44.84 28.02 -12.29
N ARG A 321 45.95 28.09 -11.56
CA ARG A 321 46.56 26.94 -10.90
C ARG A 321 46.16 26.92 -9.43
N LEU A 322 45.53 25.80 -9.00
CA LEU A 322 45.26 25.51 -7.63
C LEU A 322 46.39 24.65 -7.07
N THR A 323 47.06 25.12 -6.01
CA THR A 323 48.17 24.37 -5.37
C THR A 323 47.75 23.98 -3.97
N ARG A 324 47.86 22.72 -3.62
CA ARG A 324 47.60 22.24 -2.26
C ARG A 324 48.76 22.58 -1.34
N HIS A 325 48.50 23.30 -0.24
CA HIS A 325 49.44 23.60 0.79
C HIS A 325 49.26 22.69 1.98
N GLY A 326 50.33 21.97 2.39
CA GLY A 326 50.43 21.20 3.64
C GLY A 326 49.76 19.82 3.62
N ALA A 327 50.30 18.93 4.44
CA ALA A 327 49.78 17.59 4.70
C ALA A 327 48.88 17.51 5.95
N ASP A 328 48.69 18.61 6.67
CA ASP A 328 47.94 18.62 7.93
C ASP A 328 46.45 18.85 7.69
N ASP A 329 45.70 17.74 7.53
CA ASP A 329 44.26 17.72 7.40
C ASP A 329 43.54 17.75 8.78
N GLY A 330 44.25 18.01 9.88
CA GLY A 330 43.72 17.87 11.24
C GLY A 330 42.58 18.82 11.60
N GLY A 331 42.44 19.95 10.90
CA GLY A 331 41.37 20.91 11.09
C GLY A 331 40.18 20.77 10.11
N LEU A 332 40.28 19.87 9.12
CA LEU A 332 39.31 19.77 8.04
C LEU A 332 38.15 18.82 8.37
N SER A 333 36.94 19.20 8.01
CA SER A 333 35.79 18.32 8.09
C SER A 333 35.86 17.18 7.04
N ALA A 334 35.11 16.09 7.27
CA ALA A 334 35.05 14.99 6.31
C ALA A 334 34.55 15.41 4.91
N ALA A 335 33.72 16.45 4.82
CA ALA A 335 33.26 17.00 3.56
C ALA A 335 34.37 17.75 2.82
N GLU A 336 35.12 18.59 3.53
CA GLU A 336 36.25 19.33 2.97
C GLU A 336 37.35 18.39 2.46
N ARG A 337 37.69 17.33 3.23
CA ARG A 337 38.65 16.30 2.76
C ARG A 337 38.19 15.61 1.48
N ARG A 338 36.88 15.29 1.36
CA ARG A 338 36.33 14.71 0.11
C ARG A 338 36.39 15.67 -1.07
N ILE A 339 36.16 16.97 -0.83
CA ILE A 339 36.27 18.00 -1.87
C ILE A 339 37.72 18.13 -2.31
N LEU A 340 38.69 18.19 -1.36
CA LEU A 340 40.11 18.17 -1.72
C LEU A 340 40.53 16.94 -2.52
N ALA A 341 40.05 15.76 -2.13
CA ALA A 341 40.32 14.52 -2.89
C ALA A 341 39.71 14.54 -4.30
N ALA A 342 38.56 15.19 -4.51
CA ALA A 342 37.95 15.35 -5.81
C ALA A 342 38.68 16.39 -6.68
N LEU A 343 39.30 17.41 -6.09
CA LEU A 343 40.08 18.43 -6.78
C LEU A 343 41.49 17.95 -7.14
N PHE A 344 42.12 17.17 -6.27
CA PHE A 344 43.49 16.70 -6.39
C PHE A 344 43.52 15.15 -6.50
N PRO A 345 43.08 14.57 -7.63
CA PRO A 345 43.05 13.11 -7.79
C PRO A 345 44.47 12.52 -7.73
N GLY A 346 44.63 11.38 -7.05
CA GLY A 346 45.93 10.73 -6.90
C GLY A 346 46.93 11.45 -6.01
N GLY A 347 46.52 12.50 -5.26
CA GLY A 347 47.41 13.23 -4.39
C GLY A 347 48.32 14.23 -5.13
N THR A 348 47.94 14.67 -6.33
CA THR A 348 48.67 15.71 -7.07
C THR A 348 48.75 16.98 -6.24
N GLY A 349 49.92 17.63 -6.20
CA GLY A 349 50.12 18.85 -5.43
C GLY A 349 49.57 20.11 -6.09
N ALA A 350 49.25 20.06 -7.37
CA ALA A 350 48.70 21.18 -8.14
C ALA A 350 47.82 20.69 -9.30
N VAL A 351 46.82 21.50 -9.65
CA VAL A 351 45.88 21.27 -10.77
C VAL A 351 45.49 22.62 -11.39
N THR A 352 45.29 22.68 -12.71
CA THR A 352 44.72 23.86 -13.35
C THR A 352 43.21 23.73 -13.53
N LEU A 353 42.48 24.86 -13.65
CA LEU A 353 41.03 24.82 -13.88
C LEU A 353 40.70 24.09 -15.20
N THR A 354 41.48 24.31 -16.24
CA THR A 354 41.34 23.60 -17.52
C THR A 354 41.61 22.11 -17.37
N GLY A 355 42.66 21.72 -16.62
CA GLY A 355 42.95 20.32 -16.29
C GLY A 355 41.84 19.65 -15.46
N LEU A 356 41.30 20.36 -14.48
CA LEU A 356 40.18 19.90 -13.63
C LEU A 356 38.91 19.67 -14.47
N ARG A 357 38.64 20.56 -15.42
CA ARG A 357 37.53 20.40 -16.39
C ARG A 357 37.72 19.16 -17.26
N ALA A 358 38.91 18.97 -17.78
CA ALA A 358 39.24 17.82 -18.64
C ALA A 358 39.18 16.48 -17.89
N ALA A 359 39.63 16.46 -16.64
CA ALA A 359 39.64 15.25 -15.79
C ALA A 359 38.23 14.87 -15.29
N GLY A 360 37.27 15.81 -15.26
CA GLY A 360 35.91 15.58 -14.76
C GLY A 360 35.86 15.37 -13.25
N ALA A 361 35.91 16.46 -12.48
CA ALA A 361 35.80 16.36 -11.01
C ALA A 361 34.48 15.70 -10.58
N ASP A 362 34.52 14.81 -9.57
CA ASP A 362 33.31 14.19 -9.00
C ASP A 362 32.54 15.19 -8.11
N VAL A 363 31.96 16.21 -8.76
CA VAL A 363 31.14 17.23 -8.12
C VAL A 363 29.89 16.63 -7.45
N PRO A 364 29.18 15.63 -8.03
CA PRO A 364 28.08 14.96 -7.34
C PRO A 364 28.45 14.37 -5.99
N ALA A 365 29.60 13.72 -5.86
CA ALA A 365 30.09 13.18 -4.58
C ALA A 365 30.44 14.29 -3.58
N ALA A 366 31.04 15.38 -4.04
CA ALA A 366 31.32 16.57 -3.22
C ALA A 366 30.02 17.19 -2.67
N CYS A 367 29.02 17.41 -3.52
CA CYS A 367 27.69 17.89 -3.11
C CYS A 367 26.99 16.92 -2.13
N ALA A 368 27.14 15.59 -2.32
CA ALA A 368 26.61 14.60 -1.41
C ALA A 368 27.28 14.68 -0.03
N ALA A 369 28.61 14.88 0.00
CA ALA A 369 29.37 15.04 1.24
C ALA A 369 28.92 16.25 2.06
N LEU A 370 28.70 17.41 1.42
CA LEU A 370 28.17 18.62 2.06
C LEU A 370 26.78 18.39 2.64
N ARG A 371 25.88 17.69 1.90
CA ARG A 371 24.54 17.34 2.39
C ARG A 371 24.59 16.40 3.60
N ASP A 372 25.44 15.38 3.54
CA ASP A 372 25.60 14.41 4.64
C ASP A 372 26.16 15.08 5.90
N ALA A 373 27.10 16.03 5.74
CA ALA A 373 27.61 16.84 6.84
C ALA A 373 26.53 17.73 7.48
N ALA A 374 25.65 18.33 6.68
CA ALA A 374 24.53 19.12 7.18
C ALA A 374 23.49 18.25 7.93
N VAL A 375 23.26 17.01 7.46
CA VAL A 375 22.41 16.03 8.16
C VAL A 375 23.05 15.58 9.46
N ALA A 376 24.35 15.28 9.48
CA ALA A 376 25.08 14.86 10.67
C ALA A 376 25.05 15.92 11.78
N ARG A 377 25.12 17.21 11.40
CA ARG A 377 25.00 18.36 12.32
C ARG A 377 23.55 18.64 12.76
N GLY A 378 22.57 17.85 12.25
CA GLY A 378 21.16 18.00 12.60
C GLY A 378 20.48 19.25 11.99
N TRP A 379 21.04 19.87 10.94
CA TRP A 379 20.48 21.03 10.27
C TRP A 379 19.46 20.66 9.21
N SER A 380 19.64 19.49 8.58
CA SER A 380 18.80 18.94 7.51
C SER A 380 18.31 17.54 7.84
N ARG A 381 17.21 17.11 7.20
CA ARG A 381 16.61 15.78 7.37
C ARG A 381 16.88 14.88 6.16
N ARG A 382 17.14 13.61 6.37
CA ARG A 382 17.24 12.59 5.30
C ARG A 382 15.85 12.21 4.79
N ARG A 383 15.37 12.87 3.75
CA ARG A 383 14.08 12.58 3.09
C ARG A 383 14.02 11.18 2.47
N GLY A 384 15.11 10.69 1.93
CA GLY A 384 15.18 9.41 1.20
C GLY A 384 14.83 8.17 2.04
N ARG A 385 14.92 8.24 3.39
CA ARG A 385 14.54 7.10 4.25
C ARG A 385 13.03 6.87 4.22
N LEU A 386 12.22 7.91 4.35
CA LEU A 386 10.75 7.81 4.33
C LEU A 386 10.24 7.41 2.95
N VAL A 387 10.80 7.98 1.89
CA VAL A 387 10.44 7.61 0.51
C VAL A 387 10.72 6.13 0.26
N ARG A 388 11.92 5.65 0.60
CA ARG A 388 12.28 4.23 0.43
C ARG A 388 11.42 3.30 1.30
N ALA A 389 11.10 3.70 2.52
CA ALA A 389 10.21 2.94 3.39
C ALA A 389 8.80 2.88 2.79
N GLY A 390 8.26 4.01 2.31
CA GLY A 390 6.95 4.08 1.68
C GLY A 390 6.84 3.22 0.42
N VAL A 391 7.86 3.25 -0.45
CA VAL A 391 7.91 2.39 -1.65
C VAL A 391 7.92 0.91 -1.25
N ARG A 392 8.74 0.51 -0.27
CA ARG A 392 8.76 -0.89 0.21
C ARG A 392 7.39 -1.34 0.73
N ILE A 393 6.73 -0.50 1.54
CA ILE A 393 5.38 -0.79 2.06
C ILE A 393 4.39 -0.94 0.90
N ALA A 394 4.45 -0.07 -0.12
CA ALA A 394 3.59 -0.18 -1.29
C ALA A 394 3.82 -1.50 -2.06
N CYS A 395 5.07 -1.90 -2.27
CA CYS A 395 5.41 -3.18 -2.90
C CYS A 395 4.88 -4.38 -2.09
N TYR A 396 5.02 -4.36 -0.77
CA TYR A 396 4.42 -5.38 0.10
C TYR A 396 2.89 -5.39 0.00
N GLY A 397 2.26 -4.22 -0.12
CA GLY A 397 0.82 -4.11 -0.32
C GLY A 397 0.36 -4.77 -1.62
N ILE A 398 1.09 -4.60 -2.73
CA ILE A 398 0.79 -5.24 -4.01
C ILE A 398 0.90 -6.77 -3.88
N PHE A 399 1.98 -7.27 -3.30
CA PHE A 399 2.17 -8.71 -3.06
C PHE A 399 1.05 -9.27 -2.17
N LEU A 400 0.72 -8.57 -1.08
CA LEU A 400 -0.35 -8.97 -0.17
C LEU A 400 -1.71 -8.98 -0.86
N THR A 401 -1.99 -8.03 -1.76
CA THR A 401 -3.21 -8.03 -2.57
C THR A 401 -3.31 -9.33 -3.37
N ALA A 402 -2.26 -9.68 -4.11
CA ALA A 402 -2.24 -10.91 -4.91
C ALA A 402 -2.44 -12.17 -4.05
N LEU A 403 -1.82 -12.23 -2.88
CA LEU A 403 -1.98 -13.36 -1.95
C LEU A 403 -3.40 -13.43 -1.38
N LEU A 404 -3.96 -12.30 -0.95
CA LEU A 404 -5.27 -12.25 -0.30
C LEU A 404 -6.45 -12.36 -1.29
N THR A 405 -6.24 -12.22 -2.61
CA THR A 405 -7.27 -12.53 -3.60
C THR A 405 -7.68 -14.01 -3.60
N LEU A 406 -6.84 -14.88 -3.05
CA LEU A 406 -7.16 -16.29 -2.82
C LEU A 406 -8.03 -16.52 -1.57
N THR A 407 -8.26 -15.48 -0.77
CA THR A 407 -9.07 -15.53 0.46
C THR A 407 -10.37 -14.77 0.28
N VAL A 408 -11.35 -15.03 1.15
CA VAL A 408 -12.65 -14.35 1.08
C VAL A 408 -12.65 -13.14 2.03
N GLY A 409 -12.94 -11.95 1.48
CA GLY A 409 -13.20 -10.73 2.25
C GLY A 409 -11.99 -9.98 2.78
N TYR A 410 -10.75 -10.36 2.44
CA TYR A 410 -9.54 -9.70 2.95
C TYR A 410 -8.67 -9.04 1.87
N ALA A 411 -8.98 -9.21 0.60
CA ALA A 411 -8.16 -8.70 -0.51
C ALA A 411 -7.96 -7.18 -0.48
N GLN A 412 -8.90 -6.41 0.09
CA GLN A 412 -8.79 -4.95 0.20
C GLN A 412 -7.73 -4.46 1.20
N LEU A 413 -7.22 -5.31 2.09
CA LEU A 413 -6.13 -4.93 3.00
C LEU A 413 -4.83 -4.60 2.26
N GLY A 414 -4.60 -5.26 1.10
CA GLY A 414 -3.46 -4.93 0.24
C GLY A 414 -3.51 -3.53 -0.34
N PRO A 415 -4.56 -3.10 -1.04
CA PRO A 415 -4.75 -1.72 -1.50
C PRO A 415 -4.63 -0.67 -0.40
N ILE A 416 -5.14 -0.92 0.80
CA ILE A 416 -4.97 -0.03 1.96
C ILE A 416 -3.48 0.17 2.25
N LEU A 417 -2.70 -0.91 2.26
CA LEU A 417 -1.26 -0.86 2.50
C LEU A 417 -0.50 -0.16 1.37
N VAL A 418 -0.91 -0.37 0.10
CA VAL A 418 -0.36 0.36 -1.06
C VAL A 418 -0.56 1.86 -0.90
N LEU A 419 -1.78 2.29 -0.59
CA LEU A 419 -2.10 3.71 -0.41
C LEU A 419 -1.38 4.31 0.80
N ALA A 420 -1.25 3.57 1.91
CA ALA A 420 -0.46 3.98 3.07
C ALA A 420 1.02 4.17 2.70
N GLY A 421 1.59 3.23 1.95
CA GLY A 421 2.96 3.32 1.45
C GLY A 421 3.19 4.51 0.52
N LEU A 422 2.27 4.75 -0.43
CA LEU A 422 2.30 5.92 -1.32
C LEU A 422 2.16 7.24 -0.54
N ALA A 423 1.23 7.30 0.43
CA ALA A 423 1.04 8.47 1.28
C ALA A 423 2.31 8.78 2.09
N LEU A 424 3.00 7.75 2.62
CA LEU A 424 4.27 7.89 3.33
C LEU A 424 5.40 8.37 2.39
N ALA A 425 5.48 7.83 1.17
CA ALA A 425 6.48 8.21 0.18
C ALA A 425 6.30 9.67 -0.27
N LEU A 426 5.07 10.07 -0.60
CA LEU A 426 4.70 11.45 -0.95
C LEU A 426 4.88 12.39 0.23
N GLY A 427 4.42 12.01 1.42
CA GLY A 427 4.60 12.77 2.66
C GLY A 427 6.08 13.01 2.96
N GLY A 428 6.92 11.97 2.80
CA GLY A 428 8.38 12.08 2.94
C GLY A 428 9.01 13.06 1.95
N ARG A 429 8.49 13.13 0.72
CA ARG A 429 8.92 14.10 -0.31
C ARG A 429 8.47 15.52 0.02
N TRP A 430 7.32 15.65 0.68
CA TRP A 430 6.72 16.94 1.06
C TRP A 430 7.17 17.48 2.42
N LEU A 431 7.89 16.69 3.22
CA LEU A 431 8.43 17.18 4.49
C LEU A 431 9.41 18.37 4.25
N PRO A 432 9.36 19.41 5.10
CA PRO A 432 10.37 20.46 5.07
C PRO A 432 11.77 19.88 5.25
N PRO A 433 12.75 20.29 4.42
CA PRO A 433 14.10 19.74 4.50
C PRO A 433 14.83 20.14 5.79
N ARG A 434 14.44 21.27 6.38
CA ARG A 434 15.14 21.92 7.49
C ARG A 434 14.59 21.45 8.83
N THR A 435 15.49 21.29 9.81
CA THR A 435 15.13 21.15 11.21
C THR A 435 14.82 22.51 11.81
N ARG A 436 14.40 22.56 13.07
CA ARG A 436 14.20 23.84 13.78
C ARG A 436 15.50 24.67 13.82
N ARG A 437 16.63 24.01 14.13
CA ARG A 437 17.96 24.64 14.12
C ARG A 437 18.37 25.08 12.72
N GLY A 438 18.12 24.26 11.69
CA GLY A 438 18.39 24.62 10.29
C GLY A 438 17.59 25.84 9.82
N ARG A 439 16.35 26.04 10.29
CA ARG A 439 15.55 27.22 9.99
C ARG A 439 16.13 28.50 10.60
N GLU A 440 16.56 28.44 11.85
CA GLU A 440 17.19 29.57 12.51
C GLU A 440 18.47 29.99 11.76
N LEU A 441 19.34 29.04 11.41
CA LEU A 441 20.54 29.31 10.62
C LEU A 441 20.20 29.90 9.24
N THR A 442 19.14 29.42 8.60
CA THR A 442 18.65 29.98 7.32
C THR A 442 18.25 31.44 7.46
N ARG A 443 17.58 31.83 8.56
CA ARG A 443 17.21 33.25 8.82
C ARG A 443 18.43 34.11 8.99
N ARG A 444 19.43 33.64 9.70
CA ARG A 444 20.72 34.36 9.86
C ARG A 444 21.45 34.50 8.54
N LEU A 445 21.52 33.46 7.71
CA LEU A 445 22.14 33.53 6.39
C LEU A 445 21.42 34.50 5.43
N ARG A 446 20.08 34.60 5.53
CA ARG A 446 19.32 35.60 4.79
C ARG A 446 19.61 37.01 5.29
N GLY A 447 19.79 37.22 6.59
CA GLY A 447 20.24 38.48 7.16
C GLY A 447 21.62 38.87 6.61
N LEU A 448 22.55 37.88 6.52
CA LEU A 448 23.86 38.10 5.92
C LEU A 448 23.76 38.50 4.43
N SER A 449 22.93 37.80 3.63
CA SER A 449 22.71 38.17 2.22
C SER A 449 22.19 39.61 2.09
N GLY A 450 21.23 40.01 2.95
CA GLY A 450 20.73 41.40 2.98
C GLY A 450 21.84 42.43 3.30
N HIS A 451 22.73 42.10 4.22
CA HIS A 451 23.88 42.95 4.55
C HIS A 451 24.87 43.07 3.39
N LEU A 452 25.16 41.94 2.72
CA LEU A 452 26.10 41.94 1.59
C LEU A 452 25.62 42.74 0.38
N ARG A 453 24.30 42.84 0.19
CA ARG A 453 23.71 43.70 -0.87
C ARG A 453 23.95 45.19 -0.69
N VAL A 454 24.05 45.64 0.58
CA VAL A 454 24.18 47.03 0.96
C VAL A 454 25.52 47.27 1.68
N ALA A 455 26.55 46.46 1.29
CA ALA A 455 27.83 46.48 1.97
C ALA A 455 28.43 47.88 2.13
N ARG A 456 28.66 48.28 3.38
CA ARG A 456 29.33 49.55 3.72
C ARG A 456 30.71 49.22 4.27
N VAL A 457 31.71 49.37 3.42
CA VAL A 457 33.13 49.11 3.75
C VAL A 457 33.68 50.20 4.68
N ASP A 458 33.09 51.39 4.68
CA ASP A 458 33.52 52.54 5.50
C ASP A 458 33.55 52.27 7.01
N ARG A 459 32.84 51.25 7.47
CA ARG A 459 32.78 50.84 8.87
C ARG A 459 33.87 49.83 9.27
N VAL A 460 34.62 49.31 8.29
CA VAL A 460 35.68 48.31 8.55
C VAL A 460 37.01 49.06 8.72
N PRO A 461 37.74 48.90 9.84
CA PRO A 461 39.06 49.46 10.02
C PRO A 461 39.98 49.07 8.86
N GLU A 462 40.83 49.98 8.40
CA GLU A 462 41.66 49.80 7.21
C GLU A 462 42.56 48.54 7.33
N ALA A 463 43.18 48.32 8.50
CA ALA A 463 44.00 47.15 8.77
C ALA A 463 43.23 45.80 8.70
N GLU A 464 41.92 45.82 8.91
CA GLU A 464 41.06 44.63 8.86
C GLU A 464 40.34 44.41 7.53
N ARG A 465 40.47 45.36 6.58
CA ARG A 465 39.78 45.30 5.27
C ARG A 465 40.13 44.03 4.47
N GLY A 466 41.42 43.71 4.36
CA GLY A 466 41.88 42.51 3.65
C GLY A 466 41.41 41.21 4.27
N PRO A 467 41.61 40.99 5.59
CA PRO A 467 41.08 39.83 6.31
C PRO A 467 39.58 39.70 6.26
N VAL A 468 38.80 40.79 6.42
CA VAL A 468 37.32 40.76 6.35
C VAL A 468 36.86 40.45 4.92
N PHE A 469 37.47 41.11 3.91
CA PHE A 469 37.19 40.84 2.49
C PHE A 469 37.32 39.34 2.19
N SER A 470 38.48 38.75 2.51
CA SER A 470 38.81 37.38 2.22
C SER A 470 37.87 36.39 2.94
N ARG A 471 37.58 36.61 4.23
CA ARG A 471 36.73 35.69 5.02
C ARG A 471 35.25 35.75 4.61
N VAL A 472 34.76 36.87 4.14
CA VAL A 472 33.35 37.04 3.72
C VAL A 472 33.11 36.56 2.30
N LEU A 473 34.10 36.67 1.41
CA LEU A 473 33.97 36.36 -0.01
C LEU A 473 33.43 34.96 -0.30
N PRO A 474 33.81 33.86 0.39
CA PRO A 474 33.23 32.55 0.20
C PRO A 474 31.71 32.50 0.51
N TYR A 475 31.27 33.25 1.54
CA TYR A 475 29.84 33.39 1.85
C TYR A 475 29.11 34.21 0.82
N ALA A 476 29.72 35.31 0.35
CA ALA A 476 29.17 36.14 -0.71
C ALA A 476 28.97 35.35 -2.01
N LEU A 477 29.94 34.49 -2.36
CA LEU A 477 29.82 33.56 -3.49
C LEU A 477 28.66 32.59 -3.29
N ALA A 478 28.58 31.90 -2.14
CA ALA A 478 27.54 30.93 -1.83
C ALA A 478 26.13 31.57 -1.77
N LEU A 479 26.02 32.84 -1.40
CA LEU A 479 24.80 33.63 -1.33
C LEU A 479 24.43 34.31 -2.66
N GLY A 480 25.32 34.29 -3.65
CA GLY A 480 25.13 34.97 -4.94
C GLY A 480 25.36 36.50 -4.91
N GLU A 481 25.97 37.01 -3.85
CA GLU A 481 26.21 38.45 -3.61
C GLU A 481 27.67 38.85 -3.84
N HIS A 482 28.49 37.98 -4.45
CA HIS A 482 29.93 38.23 -4.66
C HIS A 482 30.22 39.48 -5.52
N HIS A 483 29.42 39.74 -6.55
CA HIS A 483 29.56 40.94 -7.36
C HIS A 483 29.33 42.22 -6.53
N SER A 484 28.36 42.24 -5.63
CA SER A 484 28.09 43.38 -4.75
C SER A 484 29.21 43.56 -3.75
N TRP A 485 29.75 42.43 -3.25
CA TRP A 485 30.88 42.47 -2.33
C TRP A 485 32.17 42.95 -2.98
N LEU A 486 32.53 42.42 -4.15
CA LEU A 486 33.68 42.88 -4.93
C LEU A 486 33.62 44.40 -5.26
N ARG A 487 32.44 44.86 -5.72
CA ARG A 487 32.25 46.31 -6.02
C ARG A 487 32.39 47.19 -4.81
N ALA A 488 31.98 46.72 -3.62
CA ALA A 488 32.10 47.51 -2.39
C ALA A 488 33.58 47.78 -2.02
N PHE A 489 34.49 46.87 -2.39
CA PHE A 489 35.94 47.01 -2.16
C PHE A 489 36.71 47.56 -3.38
N GLY A 490 36.05 47.79 -4.51
CA GLY A 490 36.65 48.28 -5.76
C GLY A 490 36.91 49.78 -5.82
N GLY A 491 36.96 50.47 -4.69
CA GLY A 491 37.33 51.89 -4.64
C GLY A 491 38.79 52.13 -5.08
N PRO A 492 39.09 53.30 -5.71
CA PRO A 492 40.37 53.52 -6.37
C PRO A 492 41.57 53.64 -5.42
N ASP A 493 41.33 53.85 -4.12
CA ASP A 493 42.42 54.30 -3.26
C ASP A 493 43.18 53.17 -2.53
N HIS A 494 42.60 52.01 -2.28
CA HIS A 494 43.28 50.89 -1.57
C HIS A 494 42.64 49.55 -1.84
N PRO A 495 43.09 48.74 -2.83
CA PRO A 495 42.62 47.37 -2.99
C PRO A 495 43.00 46.53 -1.77
N PRO A 496 42.14 45.58 -1.32
CA PRO A 496 42.44 44.74 -0.19
C PRO A 496 43.64 43.80 -0.49
N GLU A 497 44.61 43.75 0.43
CA GLU A 497 45.67 42.77 0.33
C GLU A 497 45.13 41.35 0.60
N VAL A 498 45.34 40.43 -0.37
CA VAL A 498 44.87 39.05 -0.30
C VAL A 498 46.06 38.10 -0.40
N GLY A 499 46.30 37.32 0.64
CA GLY A 499 47.46 36.41 0.69
C GLY A 499 47.21 35.05 0.03
N TRP A 500 45.99 34.70 -0.33
CA TRP A 500 45.61 33.41 -0.92
C TRP A 500 45.56 33.42 -2.46
N TYR A 501 45.59 34.59 -3.09
CA TYR A 501 45.56 34.81 -4.54
C TYR A 501 46.83 35.50 -5.00
N THR A 502 47.46 34.97 -6.06
CA THR A 502 48.65 35.57 -6.69
C THR A 502 48.38 35.74 -8.19
N GLY A 503 48.27 36.98 -8.65
CA GLY A 503 48.09 37.30 -10.06
C GLY A 503 47.71 38.77 -10.23
N ASP A 504 48.19 39.38 -11.28
CA ASP A 504 47.79 40.65 -11.87
C ASP A 504 48.24 40.67 -13.35
N ALA A 505 48.13 39.48 -13.97
CA ALA A 505 48.67 39.27 -15.32
C ALA A 505 47.93 40.09 -16.39
N THR A 506 46.69 40.50 -16.10
CA THR A 506 45.85 41.27 -17.03
C THR A 506 46.00 42.78 -16.88
N GLY A 507 46.68 43.31 -15.84
CA GLY A 507 46.81 44.71 -15.56
C GLY A 507 45.49 45.42 -15.18
N HIS A 508 44.41 44.63 -14.95
CA HIS A 508 43.10 45.18 -14.58
C HIS A 508 42.87 45.23 -13.08
N GLY A 509 43.86 44.80 -12.31
CA GLY A 509 43.84 44.79 -10.85
C GLY A 509 43.37 43.46 -10.24
N VAL A 510 43.84 43.15 -9.02
CA VAL A 510 43.61 41.89 -8.30
C VAL A 510 42.14 41.53 -8.15
N LEU A 511 41.25 42.50 -7.96
CA LEU A 511 39.80 42.24 -7.79
C LEU A 511 39.14 41.76 -9.08
N ALA A 512 39.55 42.24 -10.24
CA ALA A 512 39.05 41.78 -11.54
C ALA A 512 39.52 40.31 -11.79
N GLY A 513 40.80 40.00 -11.52
CA GLY A 513 41.32 38.66 -11.61
C GLY A 513 40.63 37.67 -10.67
N ILE A 514 40.27 38.08 -9.45
CA ILE A 514 39.46 37.28 -8.52
C ILE A 514 38.05 37.04 -9.07
N GLU A 515 37.39 38.03 -9.68
CA GLU A 515 36.06 37.89 -10.26
C GLU A 515 36.08 36.88 -11.42
N GLU A 516 37.07 36.96 -12.30
CA GLU A 516 37.27 36.03 -13.41
C GLU A 516 37.58 34.62 -12.90
N PHE A 517 38.44 34.48 -11.87
CA PHE A 517 38.71 33.21 -11.19
C PHE A 517 37.43 32.57 -10.66
N LEU A 518 36.59 33.31 -9.96
CA LEU A 518 35.33 32.80 -9.40
C LEU A 518 34.39 32.32 -10.52
N ALA A 519 34.28 33.09 -11.60
CA ALA A 519 33.50 32.69 -12.79
C ALA A 519 34.05 31.42 -13.42
N GLY A 520 35.37 31.30 -13.60
CA GLY A 520 36.06 30.15 -14.13
C GLY A 520 35.90 28.90 -13.26
N LEU A 521 36.05 29.06 -11.93
CA LEU A 521 35.89 27.99 -10.96
C LEU A 521 34.45 27.42 -10.97
N VAL A 522 33.46 28.30 -10.87
CA VAL A 522 32.05 27.89 -10.94
C VAL A 522 31.73 27.28 -12.29
N GLY A 523 32.19 27.85 -13.41
CA GLY A 523 32.02 27.31 -14.77
C GLY A 523 32.62 25.92 -14.93
N THR A 524 33.80 25.68 -14.35
CA THR A 524 34.49 24.37 -14.38
C THR A 524 33.69 23.30 -13.61
N LEU A 525 33.19 23.63 -12.43
CA LEU A 525 32.40 22.71 -11.60
C LEU A 525 30.97 22.48 -12.12
N THR A 526 30.40 23.39 -12.90
CA THR A 526 29.07 23.22 -13.51
C THR A 526 29.09 22.41 -14.81
N GLY A 527 30.24 22.19 -15.42
CA GLY A 527 30.36 21.54 -16.72
C GLY A 527 29.67 22.30 -17.86
N ALA A 528 29.24 23.55 -17.63
CA ALA A 528 28.52 24.38 -18.57
C ALA A 528 29.19 25.75 -18.68
N GLY A 529 29.37 26.23 -19.90
CA GLY A 529 29.95 27.58 -20.18
C GLY A 529 29.05 28.77 -19.82
N HIS A 530 28.01 28.60 -18.97
CA HIS A 530 27.13 29.68 -18.55
C HIS A 530 26.68 29.54 -17.11
N VAL A 531 27.01 30.52 -16.28
CA VAL A 531 26.52 30.66 -14.91
C VAL A 531 25.02 31.00 -14.95
N ARG A 532 24.15 30.11 -14.51
CA ARG A 532 22.73 30.43 -14.22
C ARG A 532 22.70 31.38 -13.01
N ARG A 533 22.25 32.62 -13.22
CA ARG A 533 21.85 33.51 -12.11
C ARG A 533 20.82 32.78 -11.25
N ARG A 534 21.08 32.64 -9.95
CA ARG A 534 20.03 32.30 -8.98
C ARG A 534 19.10 33.52 -8.89
N GLU A 535 17.89 33.42 -9.43
CA GLU A 535 16.83 34.35 -9.08
C GLU A 535 16.46 34.23 -7.60
N PRO A 536 16.14 35.33 -6.92
CA PRO A 536 15.95 35.42 -5.47
C PRO A 536 14.75 34.66 -4.93
#